data_8a27f16498fd1ba33b76b69138d8c225
#
_entry.id   8a27f16498fd1ba33b76b69138d8c225
#
_cell.length_a   1.000
_cell.length_b   1.000
_cell.length_c   1.000
_cell.angle_alpha   90.00
_cell.angle_beta   90.00
_cell.angle_gamma   90.00
#
_symmetry.space_group_name_H-M   'P 1'
#
loop_
_entity.id
_entity.type
_entity.pdbx_description
1 polymer ?
#
loop_
_entity_poly.entity_id
_entity_poly.type
_entity_poly.pdbx_seq_one_letter_code
_entity_poly.pdbx_strand_id
1 'polypeptide(L)'
;MAVGKRGNNVKNWLSAALDRRRLLAALGSGLVVLPGLLAAQPPGSAFEGTWSGVFTTQDHEYWNVEDFSCFAGCTSEAYTHLTGLLDDPLNDDKPLEELTGQLRPFMREQLAAILTPAGLAVQNAGTAANDPTLNCHPYGFAREATNPLPLVIRREGDHLVIQYEEWNLSRTVHMDGRGHPKTRTATPLGHSIGRYEGEALVIDTVGIAPDIFYSFLSGGGYGDQARGTERYTIADNPRRLNLKLTIQDPVMLREPYVMAKTWLYTPDLQLVIDSCEDIPAQP
;
A
#
# COMPACT_ATOMS: atom_id res chain seq x y z
N MET A 1 -25.07 -37.30 17.87
CA MET A 1 -24.64 -37.47 16.46
C MET A 1 -23.30 -36.77 16.33
N ALA A 2 -22.28 -37.53 15.95
CA ALA A 2 -20.89 -37.10 16.01
C ALA A 2 -20.54 -36.20 14.82
N VAL A 3 -20.02 -35.00 15.09
CA VAL A 3 -19.43 -34.12 14.10
C VAL A 3 -17.96 -34.52 13.93
N GLY A 4 -17.66 -35.03 12.72
CA GLY A 4 -16.31 -35.50 12.38
C GLY A 4 -15.33 -34.37 12.19
N LYS A 5 -14.22 -34.45 12.92
CA LYS A 5 -12.99 -33.67 12.71
C LYS A 5 -12.47 -33.93 11.31
N ARG A 6 -12.40 -32.92 10.45
CA ARG A 6 -11.60 -32.95 9.23
C ARG A 6 -10.16 -32.61 9.59
N GLY A 7 -9.33 -33.68 9.64
CA GLY A 7 -7.91 -33.58 9.93
C GLY A 7 -7.12 -33.02 8.74
N ASN A 8 -6.09 -32.33 9.10
CA ASN A 8 -4.97 -31.83 8.31
C ASN A 8 -4.45 -32.85 7.27
N ASN A 9 -4.48 -32.47 6.01
CA ASN A 9 -3.86 -33.21 4.92
C ASN A 9 -3.04 -32.30 3.98
N VAL A 10 -2.24 -31.39 4.52
CA VAL A 10 -1.35 -30.52 3.73
C VAL A 10 0.15 -30.88 3.93
N LYS A 11 0.48 -31.91 4.74
CA LYS A 11 1.89 -32.25 5.02
C LYS A 11 2.52 -33.30 4.11
N ASN A 12 1.86 -33.79 3.05
CA ASN A 12 2.37 -34.93 2.29
C ASN A 12 2.84 -34.63 0.85
N TRP A 13 3.12 -33.37 0.49
CA TRP A 13 3.64 -33.06 -0.87
C TRP A 13 5.13 -32.76 -0.93
N LEU A 14 5.89 -32.82 0.19
CA LEU A 14 7.32 -32.49 0.24
C LEU A 14 8.26 -33.69 0.40
N SER A 15 7.79 -34.94 0.36
CA SER A 15 8.66 -36.13 0.59
C SER A 15 8.90 -37.01 -0.65
N ALA A 16 8.58 -36.59 -1.86
CA ALA A 16 8.70 -37.43 -3.07
C ALA A 16 9.81 -37.01 -4.05
N ALA A 17 10.81 -36.28 -3.65
CA ALA A 17 11.87 -35.80 -4.57
C ALA A 17 13.31 -35.99 -4.07
N LEU A 18 13.60 -37.08 -3.34
CA LEU A 18 14.98 -37.41 -3.00
C LEU A 18 15.17 -38.93 -2.95
N ASP A 19 15.31 -39.56 -4.10
CA ASP A 19 16.13 -40.78 -4.23
C ASP A 19 16.35 -41.15 -5.70
N ARG A 20 17.46 -40.72 -6.27
CA ARG A 20 18.13 -41.37 -7.40
C ARG A 20 19.60 -40.96 -7.47
N ARG A 21 20.40 -41.52 -6.55
CA ARG A 21 21.83 -41.68 -6.82
C ARG A 21 22.00 -42.89 -7.71
N ARG A 22 22.41 -42.70 -8.96
CA ARG A 22 23.19 -43.68 -9.71
C ARG A 22 24.32 -42.94 -10.45
N LEU A 23 25.51 -43.36 -10.05
CA LEU A 23 26.79 -43.05 -10.68
C LEU A 23 26.76 -43.42 -12.17
N LEU A 24 27.23 -42.52 -13.01
CA LEU A 24 27.95 -42.87 -14.24
C LEU A 24 29.12 -41.90 -14.38
N ALA A 25 30.30 -42.45 -14.20
CA ALA A 25 31.54 -41.80 -14.57
C ALA A 25 31.66 -41.85 -16.11
N ALA A 26 31.83 -40.70 -16.75
CA ALA A 26 32.33 -40.56 -18.12
C ALA A 26 33.26 -39.38 -18.19
N LEU A 27 34.44 -39.67 -18.63
CA LEU A 27 35.58 -38.79 -18.95
C LEU A 27 35.21 -37.77 -20.05
N GLY A 28 35.67 -36.55 -19.90
CA GLY A 28 36.02 -35.78 -21.06
C GLY A 28 35.49 -34.34 -21.11
N SER A 29 36.46 -33.44 -21.17
CA SER A 29 36.34 -32.05 -21.64
C SER A 29 35.82 -31.03 -20.66
N GLY A 30 36.76 -30.35 -20.00
CA GLY A 30 36.47 -29.19 -19.14
C GLY A 30 35.81 -28.06 -19.91
N LEU A 31 34.52 -27.97 -19.79
CA LEU A 31 33.78 -26.71 -20.00
C LEU A 31 33.95 -25.91 -18.73
N VAL A 32 34.80 -24.92 -18.70
CA VAL A 32 34.83 -23.87 -17.70
C VAL A 32 33.51 -23.10 -17.87
N VAL A 33 32.49 -23.51 -17.13
CA VAL A 33 31.29 -22.67 -16.96
C VAL A 33 31.76 -21.50 -16.10
N LEU A 34 32.10 -20.39 -16.78
CA LEU A 34 32.21 -19.10 -16.11
C LEU A 34 30.89 -18.88 -15.37
N PRO A 35 30.91 -18.57 -14.05
CA PRO A 35 29.70 -18.15 -13.39
C PRO A 35 29.16 -16.98 -14.18
N GLY A 36 27.96 -17.15 -14.76
CA GLY A 36 27.30 -16.07 -15.47
C GLY A 36 27.29 -14.87 -14.55
N LEU A 37 27.87 -13.78 -14.99
CA LEU A 37 27.68 -12.47 -14.39
C LEU A 37 26.15 -12.26 -14.41
N LEU A 38 25.49 -12.53 -13.30
CA LEU A 38 24.15 -12.02 -13.07
C LEU A 38 24.30 -10.51 -13.20
N ALA A 39 23.84 -9.96 -14.31
CA ALA A 39 23.82 -8.53 -14.51
C ALA A 39 23.09 -7.94 -13.30
N ALA A 40 23.78 -7.12 -12.53
CA ALA A 40 23.16 -6.43 -11.40
C ALA A 40 21.93 -5.69 -11.93
N GLN A 41 20.77 -6.00 -11.38
CA GLN A 41 19.56 -5.29 -11.79
C GLN A 41 19.75 -3.79 -11.53
N PRO A 42 19.24 -2.93 -12.44
CA PRO A 42 19.35 -1.49 -12.22
C PRO A 42 18.75 -1.13 -10.86
N PRO A 43 19.35 -0.17 -10.15
CA PRO A 43 18.80 0.30 -8.87
C PRO A 43 17.33 0.63 -9.03
N GLY A 44 16.49 0.02 -8.18
CA GLY A 44 15.06 0.29 -8.15
C GLY A 44 14.18 -0.60 -9.01
N SER A 45 14.71 -1.51 -9.84
CA SER A 45 13.88 -2.49 -10.56
C SER A 45 13.08 -3.42 -9.63
N ALA A 46 13.51 -3.53 -8.38
CA ALA A 46 12.80 -4.31 -7.36
C ALA A 46 11.38 -3.77 -7.07
N PHE A 47 11.13 -2.49 -7.29
CA PHE A 47 9.83 -1.86 -7.05
C PHE A 47 8.89 -1.95 -8.25
N GLU A 48 9.43 -2.24 -9.45
CA GLU A 48 8.66 -2.28 -10.69
C GLU A 48 7.77 -3.54 -10.76
N GLY A 49 6.57 -3.36 -11.27
CA GLY A 49 5.59 -4.44 -11.47
C GLY A 49 4.20 -4.10 -10.94
N THR A 50 3.33 -5.11 -10.94
CA THR A 50 1.96 -5.01 -10.45
C THR A 50 1.89 -5.51 -9.00
N TRP A 51 1.19 -4.75 -8.19
CA TRP A 51 1.04 -4.97 -6.77
C TRP A 51 -0.43 -4.93 -6.39
N SER A 52 -0.95 -6.02 -5.82
CA SER A 52 -2.33 -6.14 -5.37
C SER A 52 -2.46 -5.90 -3.88
N GLY A 53 -3.47 -5.19 -3.45
CA GLY A 53 -3.78 -5.02 -2.04
C GLY A 53 -4.07 -6.36 -1.35
N VAL A 54 -3.88 -6.39 -0.05
CA VAL A 54 -4.24 -7.53 0.82
C VAL A 54 -5.66 -7.32 1.30
N PHE A 55 -6.58 -8.27 1.03
CA PHE A 55 -8.02 -8.06 1.26
C PHE A 55 -8.67 -8.99 2.26
N THR A 56 -8.06 -10.12 2.62
CA THR A 56 -8.73 -11.16 3.40
C THR A 56 -8.10 -11.36 4.77
N THR A 57 -8.85 -11.96 5.70
CA THR A 57 -8.32 -12.37 7.00
C THR A 57 -7.22 -13.42 6.89
N GLN A 58 -7.22 -14.23 5.81
CA GLN A 58 -6.17 -15.21 5.55
C GLN A 58 -4.84 -14.54 5.17
N ASP A 59 -4.89 -13.31 4.68
CA ASP A 59 -3.71 -12.56 4.27
C ASP A 59 -2.98 -11.92 5.47
N HIS A 60 -3.59 -11.91 6.67
CA HIS A 60 -2.97 -11.30 7.86
C HIS A 60 -1.67 -12.00 8.29
N GLU A 61 -1.48 -13.27 7.93
CA GLU A 61 -0.22 -14.00 8.16
C GLU A 61 0.99 -13.35 7.46
N TYR A 62 0.73 -12.54 6.42
CA TYR A 62 1.75 -11.78 5.69
C TYR A 62 2.01 -10.40 6.30
N TRP A 63 1.21 -9.98 7.25
CA TRP A 63 1.40 -8.72 7.93
C TRP A 63 2.50 -8.87 8.97
N ASN A 64 3.43 -7.94 8.97
CA ASN A 64 4.53 -7.95 9.91
C ASN A 64 4.32 -6.84 10.94
N VAL A 65 4.48 -7.17 12.23
CA VAL A 65 4.34 -6.21 13.33
C VAL A 65 5.34 -5.05 13.21
N GLU A 66 6.53 -5.30 12.63
CA GLU A 66 7.53 -4.26 12.39
C GLU A 66 7.15 -3.35 11.21
N ASP A 67 6.45 -3.92 10.20
CA ASP A 67 5.99 -3.24 9.00
C ASP A 67 4.46 -3.16 8.98
N PHE A 68 3.85 -2.75 10.08
CA PHE A 68 2.40 -2.78 10.28
C PHE A 68 1.63 -2.28 9.05
N SER A 69 0.49 -2.92 8.78
CA SER A 69 -0.34 -2.59 7.62
C SER A 69 -1.79 -3.00 7.81
N CYS A 70 -2.67 -2.25 7.20
CA CYS A 70 -4.08 -2.60 7.02
C CYS A 70 -4.43 -2.50 5.54
N PHE A 71 -5.57 -3.06 5.15
CA PHE A 71 -5.95 -3.11 3.74
C PHE A 71 -6.14 -1.71 3.10
N ALA A 72 -6.46 -0.68 3.87
CA ALA A 72 -6.62 0.71 3.41
C ALA A 72 -5.66 1.69 4.11
N GLY A 73 -4.48 1.22 4.52
CA GLY A 73 -3.53 1.99 5.30
C GLY A 73 -4.02 2.27 6.74
N CYS A 74 -3.12 2.11 7.71
CA CYS A 74 -3.46 2.36 9.11
C CYS A 74 -2.25 2.80 9.93
N THR A 75 -2.50 3.25 11.15
CA THR A 75 -1.48 3.47 12.17
C THR A 75 -1.05 2.15 12.81
N SER A 76 0.10 2.12 13.49
CA SER A 76 0.57 0.93 14.22
C SER A 76 -0.41 0.47 15.28
N GLU A 77 -1.05 1.40 15.97
CA GLU A 77 -2.05 1.10 17.00
C GLU A 77 -3.33 0.51 16.39
N ALA A 78 -3.75 1.01 15.23
CA ALA A 78 -4.89 0.47 14.50
C ALA A 78 -4.60 -0.94 13.99
N TYR A 79 -3.36 -1.21 13.53
CA TYR A 79 -2.91 -2.55 13.18
C TYR A 79 -2.98 -3.50 14.38
N THR A 80 -2.43 -3.11 15.53
CA THR A 80 -2.47 -3.91 16.76
C THR A 80 -3.91 -4.17 17.22
N HIS A 81 -4.77 -3.16 17.09
CA HIS A 81 -6.19 -3.32 17.41
C HIS A 81 -6.88 -4.33 16.49
N LEU A 82 -6.65 -4.23 15.17
CA LEU A 82 -7.23 -5.15 14.19
C LEU A 82 -6.74 -6.58 14.40
N THR A 83 -5.43 -6.79 14.57
CA THR A 83 -4.89 -8.13 14.80
C THR A 83 -5.44 -8.74 16.09
N GLY A 84 -5.60 -7.95 17.15
CA GLY A 84 -6.26 -8.40 18.37
C GLY A 84 -7.72 -8.83 18.16
N LEU A 85 -8.45 -8.15 17.26
CA LEU A 85 -9.81 -8.58 16.90
C LEU A 85 -9.80 -9.86 16.07
N LEU A 86 -8.84 -10.04 15.18
CA LEU A 86 -8.70 -11.23 14.33
C LEU A 86 -8.24 -12.47 15.10
N ASP A 87 -7.43 -12.27 16.13
CA ASP A 87 -6.90 -13.35 16.98
C ASP A 87 -7.86 -13.78 18.11
N ASP A 88 -8.95 -13.01 18.34
CA ASP A 88 -9.94 -13.33 19.37
C ASP A 88 -10.91 -14.41 18.83
N PRO A 89 -10.94 -15.61 19.45
CA PRO A 89 -11.86 -16.68 19.03
C PRO A 89 -13.34 -16.31 19.06
N LEU A 90 -13.73 -15.28 19.81
CA LEU A 90 -15.10 -14.78 19.84
C LEU A 90 -15.51 -14.06 18.54
N ASN A 91 -14.54 -13.81 17.69
CA ASN A 91 -14.72 -13.14 16.41
C ASN A 91 -14.63 -14.09 15.20
N ASP A 92 -14.37 -15.40 15.40
CA ASP A 92 -14.16 -16.35 14.30
C ASP A 92 -15.33 -16.46 13.31
N ASP A 93 -16.55 -16.23 13.80
CA ASP A 93 -17.78 -16.28 13.00
C ASP A 93 -18.19 -14.91 12.44
N LYS A 94 -17.46 -13.84 12.76
CA LYS A 94 -17.81 -12.49 12.30
C LYS A 94 -17.24 -12.21 10.90
N PRO A 95 -18.00 -11.52 10.04
CA PRO A 95 -17.47 -11.08 8.76
C PRO A 95 -16.38 -10.03 8.95
N LEU A 96 -15.37 -10.06 8.07
CA LEU A 96 -14.25 -9.12 8.10
C LEU A 96 -14.70 -7.65 8.07
N GLU A 97 -15.78 -7.36 7.36
CA GLU A 97 -16.39 -6.02 7.28
C GLU A 97 -16.81 -5.49 8.65
N GLU A 98 -17.34 -6.36 9.53
CA GLU A 98 -17.72 -5.98 10.89
C GLU A 98 -16.48 -5.63 11.72
N LEU A 99 -15.40 -6.43 11.60
CA LEU A 99 -14.16 -6.22 12.33
C LEU A 99 -13.42 -4.97 11.83
N THR A 100 -13.28 -4.82 10.52
CA THR A 100 -12.64 -3.64 9.92
C THR A 100 -13.47 -2.37 10.09
N GLY A 101 -14.80 -2.50 10.19
CA GLY A 101 -15.70 -1.39 10.51
C GLY A 101 -15.38 -0.73 11.86
N GLN A 102 -14.82 -1.48 12.81
CA GLN A 102 -14.40 -0.96 14.12
C GLN A 102 -13.15 -0.09 14.03
N LEU A 103 -12.34 -0.23 12.98
CA LEU A 103 -11.14 0.61 12.77
C LEU A 103 -11.46 2.07 12.46
N ARG A 104 -12.58 2.33 11.78
CA ARG A 104 -12.92 3.69 11.37
C ARG A 104 -13.09 4.65 12.55
N PRO A 105 -13.93 4.37 13.57
CA PRO A 105 -14.03 5.24 14.74
C PRO A 105 -12.71 5.33 15.51
N PHE A 106 -11.98 4.22 15.65
CA PHE A 106 -10.69 4.17 16.32
C PHE A 106 -9.65 5.07 15.63
N MET A 107 -9.43 4.94 14.32
CA MET A 107 -8.49 5.78 13.59
C MET A 107 -8.92 7.24 13.49
N ARG A 108 -10.23 7.49 13.46
CA ARG A 108 -10.78 8.85 13.49
C ARG A 108 -10.45 9.55 14.82
N GLU A 109 -10.57 8.86 15.94
CA GLU A 109 -10.21 9.37 17.26
C GLU A 109 -8.71 9.61 17.38
N GLN A 110 -7.88 8.66 16.93
CA GLN A 110 -6.43 8.84 16.91
C GLN A 110 -6.01 10.08 16.11
N LEU A 111 -6.57 10.26 14.91
CA LEU A 111 -6.29 11.44 14.10
C LEU A 111 -6.77 12.71 14.82
N ALA A 112 -7.96 12.71 15.41
CA ALA A 112 -8.50 13.86 16.15
C ALA A 112 -7.57 14.34 17.28
N ALA A 113 -6.87 13.43 17.93
CA ALA A 113 -5.94 13.75 19.02
C ALA A 113 -4.74 14.59 18.57
N ILE A 114 -4.34 14.49 17.30
CA ILE A 114 -3.20 15.24 16.74
C ILE A 114 -3.60 16.39 15.82
N LEU A 115 -4.90 16.59 15.58
CA LEU A 115 -5.38 17.70 14.76
C LEU A 115 -5.27 19.05 15.47
N THR A 116 -4.96 20.09 14.71
CA THR A 116 -5.17 21.48 15.12
C THR A 116 -6.67 21.79 15.18
N PRO A 117 -7.10 22.93 15.75
CA PRO A 117 -8.50 23.34 15.68
C PRO A 117 -9.04 23.43 14.24
N ALA A 118 -8.21 23.85 13.27
CA ALA A 118 -8.57 23.90 11.85
C ALA A 118 -8.76 22.47 11.28
N GLY A 119 -7.82 21.57 11.57
CA GLY A 119 -7.90 20.19 11.13
C GLY A 119 -9.11 19.46 11.73
N LEU A 120 -9.41 19.71 13.00
CA LEU A 120 -10.59 19.13 13.67
C LEU A 120 -11.90 19.65 13.05
N ALA A 121 -11.96 20.93 12.69
CA ALA A 121 -13.11 21.48 11.98
C ALA A 121 -13.33 20.80 10.62
N VAL A 122 -12.26 20.56 9.84
CA VAL A 122 -12.33 19.84 8.57
C VAL A 122 -12.77 18.39 8.79
N GLN A 123 -12.19 17.68 9.75
CA GLN A 123 -12.58 16.30 10.06
C GLN A 123 -14.06 16.20 10.44
N ASN A 124 -14.57 17.13 11.24
CA ASN A 124 -15.96 17.14 11.69
C ASN A 124 -16.95 17.56 10.60
N ALA A 125 -16.52 18.39 9.64
CA ALA A 125 -17.32 18.74 8.48
C ALA A 125 -17.41 17.61 7.45
N GLY A 126 -16.42 16.72 7.42
CA GLY A 126 -16.37 15.58 6.51
C GLY A 126 -17.40 14.52 6.86
N THR A 127 -18.34 14.29 5.97
CA THR A 127 -19.35 13.22 6.06
C THR A 127 -19.26 12.34 4.83
N ALA A 128 -19.85 11.15 4.87
CA ALA A 128 -19.95 10.29 3.69
C ALA A 128 -20.57 11.01 2.48
N ALA A 129 -21.52 11.91 2.73
CA ALA A 129 -22.16 12.70 1.66
C ALA A 129 -21.21 13.74 1.00
N ASN A 130 -20.14 14.10 1.68
CA ASN A 130 -19.13 15.04 1.17
C ASN A 130 -17.93 14.32 0.52
N ASP A 131 -17.96 12.99 0.44
CA ASP A 131 -16.89 12.26 -0.21
C ASP A 131 -16.80 12.68 -1.68
N PRO A 132 -15.63 13.20 -2.14
CA PRO A 132 -15.47 13.67 -3.51
C PRO A 132 -15.75 12.58 -4.54
N THR A 133 -15.55 11.30 -4.19
CA THR A 133 -15.80 10.18 -5.10
C THR A 133 -17.28 10.01 -5.48
N LEU A 134 -18.21 10.44 -4.64
CA LEU A 134 -19.62 10.46 -4.97
C LEU A 134 -19.97 11.44 -6.12
N ASN A 135 -19.08 12.37 -6.40
CA ASN A 135 -19.21 13.34 -7.50
C ASN A 135 -18.16 13.10 -8.59
N CYS A 136 -17.65 11.88 -8.72
CA CYS A 136 -16.65 11.51 -9.71
C CYS A 136 -15.35 12.34 -9.64
N HIS A 137 -14.98 12.78 -8.44
CA HIS A 137 -13.68 13.39 -8.19
C HIS A 137 -12.72 12.34 -7.60
N PRO A 138 -11.52 12.20 -8.16
CA PRO A 138 -10.54 11.24 -7.68
C PRO A 138 -10.08 11.52 -6.26
N TYR A 139 -9.54 10.50 -5.62
CA TYR A 139 -8.95 10.60 -4.29
C TYR A 139 -7.80 11.61 -4.24
N GLY A 140 -7.61 12.21 -3.07
CA GLY A 140 -6.39 12.96 -2.76
C GLY A 140 -5.20 12.04 -2.47
N PHE A 141 -4.01 12.64 -2.38
CA PHE A 141 -2.70 11.98 -2.33
C PHE A 141 -2.62 10.78 -1.39
N ALA A 142 -2.90 10.96 -0.08
CA ALA A 142 -2.69 9.88 0.88
C ALA A 142 -3.74 8.78 0.77
N ARG A 143 -4.98 9.15 0.45
CA ARG A 143 -6.06 8.18 0.26
C ARG A 143 -5.77 7.31 -0.95
N GLU A 144 -5.23 7.88 -2.04
CA GLU A 144 -4.82 7.12 -3.21
C GLU A 144 -3.60 6.24 -2.90
N ALA A 145 -2.57 6.78 -2.26
CA ALA A 145 -1.37 6.03 -1.89
C ALA A 145 -1.65 4.87 -0.91
N THR A 146 -2.77 4.90 -0.18
CA THR A 146 -3.18 3.83 0.76
C THR A 146 -4.43 3.09 0.32
N ASN A 147 -4.93 3.34 -0.88
CA ASN A 147 -6.06 2.65 -1.49
C ASN A 147 -5.84 1.12 -1.48
N PRO A 148 -6.87 0.31 -1.17
CA PRO A 148 -6.75 -1.15 -1.19
C PRO A 148 -6.57 -1.75 -2.58
N LEU A 149 -6.90 -1.02 -3.64
CA LEU A 149 -6.87 -1.54 -5.01
C LEU A 149 -5.44 -1.74 -5.54
N PRO A 150 -5.27 -2.49 -6.63
CA PRO A 150 -3.98 -2.70 -7.26
C PRO A 150 -3.32 -1.42 -7.77
N LEU A 151 -1.99 -1.45 -7.85
CA LEU A 151 -1.19 -0.43 -8.50
C LEU A 151 -0.08 -1.05 -9.35
N VAL A 152 0.40 -0.28 -10.33
CA VAL A 152 1.57 -0.62 -11.14
C VAL A 152 2.64 0.44 -10.94
N ILE A 153 3.87 0.01 -10.66
CA ILE A 153 5.04 0.87 -10.68
C ILE A 153 5.87 0.50 -11.91
N ARG A 154 6.14 1.47 -12.77
CA ARG A 154 6.98 1.28 -13.96
C ARG A 154 7.98 2.42 -14.13
N ARG A 155 9.13 2.09 -14.69
CA ARG A 155 10.14 3.09 -15.03
C ARG A 155 9.92 3.60 -16.46
N GLU A 156 9.97 4.91 -16.61
CA GLU A 156 9.93 5.60 -17.90
C GLU A 156 11.07 6.62 -17.95
N GLY A 157 12.21 6.20 -18.54
CA GLY A 157 13.40 7.05 -18.58
C GLY A 157 13.95 7.37 -17.18
N ASP A 158 13.99 8.65 -16.84
CA ASP A 158 14.50 9.19 -15.58
C ASP A 158 13.43 9.41 -14.50
N HIS A 159 12.24 8.84 -14.68
CA HIS A 159 11.15 8.91 -13.69
C HIS A 159 10.48 7.55 -13.49
N LEU A 160 9.76 7.42 -12.40
CA LEU A 160 8.82 6.35 -12.17
C LEU A 160 7.40 6.86 -12.42
N VAL A 161 6.56 6.00 -12.97
CA VAL A 161 5.11 6.22 -13.04
C VAL A 161 4.46 5.23 -12.08
N ILE A 162 3.68 5.73 -11.15
CA ILE A 162 2.80 4.93 -10.31
C ILE A 162 1.39 5.10 -10.85
N GLN A 163 0.84 4.02 -11.40
CA GLN A 163 -0.51 3.97 -11.91
C GLN A 163 -1.39 3.21 -10.92
N TYR A 164 -2.50 3.80 -10.58
CA TYR A 164 -3.51 3.25 -9.68
C TYR A 164 -4.69 2.72 -10.49
N GLU A 165 -5.30 1.63 -10.02
CA GLU A 165 -6.50 1.08 -10.65
C GLU A 165 -7.67 2.04 -10.53
N GLU A 166 -7.83 2.62 -9.34
CA GLU A 166 -8.89 3.59 -9.05
C GLU A 166 -8.76 4.81 -9.95
N TRP A 167 -9.84 5.16 -10.65
CA TRP A 167 -9.93 6.33 -11.54
C TRP A 167 -8.89 6.39 -12.67
N ASN A 168 -8.17 5.29 -12.95
CA ASN A 168 -7.05 5.30 -13.89
C ASN A 168 -6.03 6.43 -13.61
N LEU A 169 -5.84 6.75 -12.36
CA LEU A 169 -4.91 7.81 -11.97
C LEU A 169 -3.46 7.36 -12.17
N SER A 170 -2.64 8.30 -12.58
CA SER A 170 -1.19 8.09 -12.62
C SER A 170 -0.44 9.28 -12.06
N ARG A 171 0.69 8.98 -11.43
CA ARG A 171 1.58 9.95 -10.81
C ARG A 171 3.00 9.76 -11.30
N THR A 172 3.62 10.85 -11.75
CA THR A 172 5.03 10.86 -12.12
C THR A 172 5.89 11.18 -10.90
N VAL A 173 6.90 10.37 -10.64
CA VAL A 173 7.93 10.57 -9.61
C VAL A 173 9.25 10.84 -10.29
N HIS A 174 9.75 12.06 -10.21
CA HIS A 174 11.02 12.45 -10.81
C HIS A 174 12.20 11.86 -10.03
N MET A 175 13.05 11.09 -10.72
CA MET A 175 14.17 10.35 -10.12
C MET A 175 15.54 10.94 -10.50
N ASP A 176 15.57 12.06 -11.20
CA ASP A 176 16.77 12.70 -11.76
C ASP A 176 17.50 13.64 -10.79
N GLY A 177 17.09 13.66 -9.52
CA GLY A 177 17.71 14.49 -8.48
C GLY A 177 17.28 15.96 -8.48
N ARG A 178 16.30 16.32 -9.33
CA ARG A 178 15.73 17.68 -9.28
C ARG A 178 15.03 17.97 -7.95
N GLY A 179 14.98 19.24 -7.58
CA GLY A 179 14.13 19.69 -6.47
C GLY A 179 12.70 19.98 -6.91
N HIS A 180 11.83 20.22 -5.94
CA HIS A 180 10.48 20.71 -6.22
C HIS A 180 10.51 22.12 -6.84
N PRO A 181 9.62 22.41 -7.83
CA PRO A 181 9.52 23.75 -8.40
C PRO A 181 9.05 24.75 -7.32
N LYS A 182 9.63 25.95 -7.34
CA LYS A 182 9.27 27.02 -6.39
C LYS A 182 7.82 27.49 -6.57
N THR A 183 7.38 27.56 -7.81
CA THR A 183 5.99 27.88 -8.17
C THR A 183 5.33 26.65 -8.76
N ARG A 184 4.18 26.24 -8.21
CA ARG A 184 3.42 25.08 -8.66
C ARG A 184 1.95 25.27 -8.39
N THR A 185 1.12 24.72 -9.26
CA THR A 185 -0.30 24.56 -9.02
C THR A 185 -0.51 23.33 -8.15
N ALA A 186 -1.32 23.42 -7.11
CA ALA A 186 -1.71 22.28 -6.32
C ALA A 186 -2.58 21.34 -7.16
N THR A 187 -2.32 20.03 -7.04
CA THR A 187 -3.08 18.96 -7.70
C THR A 187 -3.48 17.89 -6.69
N PRO A 188 -4.47 17.05 -6.95
CA PRO A 188 -4.86 15.99 -6.02
C PRO A 188 -3.69 15.08 -5.60
N LEU A 189 -2.77 14.76 -6.52
CA LEU A 189 -1.62 13.88 -6.26
C LEU A 189 -0.31 14.65 -6.00
N GLY A 190 -0.32 15.98 -6.08
CA GLY A 190 0.85 16.81 -5.85
C GLY A 190 1.95 16.69 -6.90
N HIS A 191 3.14 17.19 -6.56
CA HIS A 191 4.38 17.03 -7.33
C HIS A 191 5.36 16.16 -6.54
N SER A 192 5.82 15.06 -7.15
CA SER A 192 6.62 14.03 -6.50
C SER A 192 8.05 13.97 -7.05
N ILE A 193 9.02 13.92 -6.15
CA ILE A 193 10.42 13.61 -6.45
C ILE A 193 10.83 12.38 -5.65
N GLY A 194 11.69 11.53 -6.22
CA GLY A 194 12.10 10.29 -5.59
C GLY A 194 13.60 10.10 -5.58
N ARG A 195 14.06 9.26 -4.68
CA ARG A 195 15.45 8.80 -4.57
C ARG A 195 15.50 7.42 -3.94
N TYR A 196 16.61 6.73 -4.14
CA TYR A 196 16.90 5.49 -3.41
C TYR A 196 17.76 5.80 -2.18
N GLU A 197 17.38 5.23 -1.03
CA GLU A 197 18.13 5.26 0.21
C GLU A 197 18.41 3.82 0.66
N GLY A 198 19.59 3.30 0.28
CA GLY A 198 19.88 1.87 0.41
C GLY A 198 18.90 1.06 -0.43
N GLU A 199 18.19 0.15 0.18
CA GLU A 199 17.18 -0.70 -0.46
C GLU A 199 15.78 -0.10 -0.47
N ALA A 200 15.60 1.12 0.04
CA ALA A 200 14.31 1.78 0.06
C ALA A 200 14.16 2.80 -1.09
N LEU A 201 12.95 2.89 -1.64
CA LEU A 201 12.51 3.99 -2.49
C LEU A 201 11.83 5.03 -1.58
N VAL A 202 12.36 6.26 -1.57
CA VAL A 202 11.79 7.37 -0.82
C VAL A 202 11.25 8.40 -1.79
N ILE A 203 9.97 8.75 -1.64
CA ILE A 203 9.28 9.74 -2.46
C ILE A 203 8.83 10.89 -1.57
N ASP A 204 9.10 12.10 -1.99
CA ASP A 204 8.65 13.33 -1.36
C ASP A 204 7.63 14.03 -2.26
N THR A 205 6.49 14.40 -1.70
CA THR A 205 5.37 15.01 -2.44
C THR A 205 4.92 16.29 -1.75
N VAL A 206 4.79 17.35 -2.55
CA VAL A 206 4.31 18.68 -2.12
C VAL A 206 3.33 19.24 -3.15
N GLY A 207 2.65 20.35 -2.81
CA GLY A 207 1.67 20.97 -3.68
C GLY A 207 0.43 20.08 -3.84
N ILE A 208 0.04 19.42 -2.78
CA ILE A 208 -1.17 18.62 -2.68
C ILE A 208 -2.35 19.58 -2.57
N ALA A 209 -3.37 19.39 -3.42
CA ALA A 209 -4.57 20.20 -3.34
C ALA A 209 -5.31 19.94 -2.02
N PRO A 210 -5.92 20.94 -1.40
CA PRO A 210 -6.80 20.74 -0.25
C PRO A 210 -7.87 19.69 -0.54
N ASP A 211 -8.00 18.74 0.37
CA ASP A 211 -8.98 17.67 0.33
C ASP A 211 -9.54 17.46 1.74
N ILE A 212 -10.71 16.85 1.85
CA ILE A 212 -11.38 16.60 3.13
C ILE A 212 -11.08 15.22 3.72
N PHE A 213 -10.28 14.39 3.03
CA PHE A 213 -9.95 13.04 3.50
C PHE A 213 -8.47 12.69 3.29
N TYR A 214 -7.72 12.49 4.39
CA TYR A 214 -6.41 11.87 4.35
C TYR A 214 -6.48 10.38 4.04
N SER A 215 -7.49 9.71 4.55
CA SER A 215 -7.65 8.26 4.50
C SER A 215 -9.12 7.91 4.51
N PHE A 216 -9.44 6.84 3.85
CA PHE A 216 -10.78 6.24 3.90
C PHE A 216 -11.24 5.90 5.32
N LEU A 217 -10.31 5.56 6.22
CA LEU A 217 -10.62 5.15 7.60
C LEU A 217 -10.67 6.32 8.59
N SER A 218 -9.71 7.25 8.51
CA SER A 218 -9.56 8.28 9.55
C SER A 218 -10.26 9.60 9.23
N GLY A 219 -10.58 9.87 7.96
CA GLY A 219 -10.99 11.20 7.53
C GLY A 219 -9.82 12.19 7.61
N GLY A 220 -10.10 13.45 7.95
CA GLY A 220 -9.12 14.54 7.96
C GLY A 220 -8.99 15.20 6.59
N GLY A 221 -8.14 16.22 6.45
CA GLY A 221 -7.99 16.91 5.18
C GLY A 221 -6.69 17.71 5.14
N TYR A 222 -6.29 18.10 3.93
CA TYR A 222 -5.06 18.83 3.68
C TYR A 222 -5.25 20.34 3.81
N GLY A 223 -4.24 21.00 4.39
CA GLY A 223 -4.00 22.42 4.21
C GLY A 223 -3.07 22.69 3.02
N ASP A 224 -2.80 23.95 2.78
CA ASP A 224 -1.95 24.42 1.67
C ASP A 224 -0.45 24.14 1.86
N GLN A 225 -0.04 23.73 3.07
CA GLN A 225 1.34 23.40 3.43
C GLN A 225 1.58 21.91 3.59
N ALA A 226 0.61 21.08 3.16
CA ALA A 226 0.70 19.64 3.25
C ALA A 226 1.90 19.10 2.47
N ARG A 227 2.60 18.14 3.08
CA ARG A 227 3.70 17.37 2.50
C ARG A 227 3.56 15.90 2.86
N GLY A 228 3.77 15.03 1.89
CA GLY A 228 3.82 13.60 2.09
C GLY A 228 5.22 13.05 1.86
N THR A 229 5.67 12.15 2.73
CA THR A 229 6.88 11.35 2.52
C THR A 229 6.48 9.90 2.53
N GLU A 230 6.76 9.21 1.43
CA GLU A 230 6.52 7.79 1.26
C GLU A 230 7.85 7.05 1.29
N ARG A 231 7.94 6.02 2.08
CA ARG A 231 9.07 5.11 2.11
C ARG A 231 8.60 3.72 1.74
N TYR A 232 9.02 3.25 0.58
CA TYR A 232 8.75 1.91 0.10
C TYR A 232 9.92 0.99 0.38
N THR A 233 9.62 -0.23 0.81
CA THR A 233 10.59 -1.33 0.99
C THR A 233 10.02 -2.61 0.39
N ILE A 234 10.91 -3.52 0.00
CA ILE A 234 10.53 -4.84 -0.48
C ILE A 234 10.82 -5.85 0.64
N ALA A 235 9.87 -6.75 0.88
CA ALA A 235 10.08 -7.95 1.66
C ALA A 235 9.76 -9.17 0.78
N ASP A 236 10.49 -10.28 1.01
CA ASP A 236 10.30 -11.52 0.26
C ASP A 236 9.61 -12.58 1.13
N ASN A 237 9.10 -13.64 0.46
CA ASN A 237 8.48 -14.82 1.04
C ASN A 237 7.18 -14.58 1.85
N PRO A 238 6.09 -14.14 1.20
CA PRO A 238 5.94 -13.77 -0.21
C PRO A 238 6.50 -12.39 -0.51
N ARG A 239 6.68 -12.06 -1.80
CA ARG A 239 7.18 -10.75 -2.20
C ARG A 239 6.12 -9.68 -1.96
N ARG A 240 6.47 -8.70 -1.15
CA ARG A 240 5.59 -7.61 -0.69
C ARG A 240 6.23 -6.25 -0.95
N LEU A 241 5.38 -5.29 -1.28
CA LEU A 241 5.71 -3.87 -1.28
C LEU A 241 5.12 -3.26 0.00
N ASN A 242 5.98 -2.80 0.90
CA ASN A 242 5.57 -2.12 2.12
C ASN A 242 5.74 -0.62 1.96
N LEU A 243 4.72 0.13 2.32
CA LEU A 243 4.70 1.59 2.36
C LEU A 243 4.60 2.06 3.81
N LYS A 244 5.49 2.98 4.19
CA LYS A 244 5.30 3.88 5.32
C LYS A 244 5.08 5.28 4.77
N LEU A 245 3.87 5.82 4.97
CA LEU A 245 3.47 7.15 4.56
C LEU A 245 3.47 8.08 5.77
N THR A 246 4.18 9.19 5.68
CA THR A 246 4.19 10.24 6.70
C THR A 246 3.63 11.53 6.10
N ILE A 247 2.58 12.07 6.70
CA ILE A 247 2.00 13.36 6.33
C ILE A 247 2.39 14.40 7.38
N GLN A 248 2.93 15.50 6.89
CA GLN A 248 3.24 16.71 7.66
C GLN A 248 2.37 17.85 7.11
N ASP A 249 1.63 18.49 7.98
CA ASP A 249 0.74 19.60 7.62
C ASP A 249 0.60 20.54 8.83
N PRO A 250 1.42 21.55 8.97
CA PRO A 250 1.40 22.42 10.15
C PRO A 250 0.11 23.22 10.30
N VAL A 251 -0.71 23.31 9.25
CA VAL A 251 -2.03 23.94 9.30
C VAL A 251 -3.06 22.99 9.95
N MET A 252 -3.03 21.72 9.60
CA MET A 252 -4.02 20.73 10.00
C MET A 252 -3.57 19.83 11.16
N LEU A 253 -2.25 19.59 11.28
CA LEU A 253 -1.66 18.62 12.20
C LEU A 253 -0.70 19.29 13.20
N ARG A 254 -0.75 18.87 14.47
CA ARG A 254 0.23 19.27 15.50
C ARG A 254 1.50 18.43 15.44
N GLU A 255 1.39 17.23 14.92
CA GLU A 255 2.48 16.27 14.73
C GLU A 255 2.25 15.44 13.46
N PRO A 256 3.29 14.79 12.91
CA PRO A 256 3.14 14.00 11.68
C PRO A 256 2.15 12.84 11.87
N TYR A 257 1.28 12.65 10.87
CA TYR A 257 0.39 11.49 10.80
C TYR A 257 1.06 10.39 9.98
N VAL A 258 1.22 9.21 10.57
CA VAL A 258 1.92 8.08 9.97
C VAL A 258 0.97 6.93 9.72
N MET A 259 0.96 6.43 8.48
CA MET A 259 0.20 5.26 8.06
C MET A 259 1.10 4.27 7.35
N ALA A 260 0.71 3.01 7.33
CA ALA A 260 1.37 1.97 6.55
C ALA A 260 0.38 1.17 5.71
N LYS A 261 0.90 0.59 4.64
CA LYS A 261 0.17 -0.26 3.70
C LYS A 261 1.09 -1.31 3.12
N THR A 262 0.55 -2.49 2.86
CA THR A 262 1.27 -3.58 2.19
C THR A 262 0.48 -4.08 0.98
N TRP A 263 1.21 -4.40 -0.09
CA TRP A 263 0.69 -5.08 -1.28
C TRP A 263 1.51 -6.35 -1.54
N LEU A 264 0.86 -7.34 -2.15
CA LEU A 264 1.51 -8.55 -2.67
C LEU A 264 1.92 -8.34 -4.13
N TYR A 265 3.06 -8.91 -4.52
CA TYR A 265 3.50 -8.92 -5.90
C TYR A 265 2.64 -9.86 -6.73
N THR A 266 1.99 -9.32 -7.76
CA THR A 266 1.02 -10.02 -8.62
C THR A 266 1.29 -9.71 -10.09
N PRO A 267 2.39 -10.22 -10.66
CA PRO A 267 2.89 -9.80 -11.98
C PRO A 267 1.91 -10.07 -13.13
N ASP A 268 1.03 -11.06 -12.96
CA ASP A 268 0.06 -11.46 -13.99
C ASP A 268 -1.27 -10.70 -13.89
N LEU A 269 -1.46 -9.92 -12.83
CA LEU A 269 -2.66 -9.12 -12.64
C LEU A 269 -2.62 -7.90 -13.57
N GLN A 270 -3.72 -7.69 -14.30
CA GLN A 270 -3.94 -6.48 -15.08
C GLN A 270 -4.90 -5.57 -14.33
N LEU A 271 -4.62 -4.27 -14.33
CA LEU A 271 -5.52 -3.30 -13.73
C LEU A 271 -6.86 -3.30 -14.49
N VAL A 272 -7.94 -3.36 -13.74
CA VAL A 272 -9.29 -3.09 -14.25
C VAL A 272 -9.53 -1.59 -14.11
N ILE A 273 -9.47 -0.89 -15.22
CA ILE A 273 -9.59 0.57 -15.23
C ILE A 273 -11.07 0.93 -15.36
N ASP A 274 -11.65 1.37 -14.26
CA ASP A 274 -13.01 1.88 -14.24
C ASP A 274 -12.99 3.42 -14.27
N SER A 275 -13.93 4.00 -15.00
CA SER A 275 -14.25 5.42 -14.92
C SER A 275 -15.58 5.62 -14.18
N CYS A 276 -15.71 6.73 -13.48
CA CYS A 276 -16.97 7.05 -12.79
C CYS A 276 -18.16 7.19 -13.76
N GLU A 277 -17.88 7.42 -15.03
CA GLU A 277 -18.91 7.51 -16.09
C GLU A 277 -19.56 6.15 -16.36
N ASP A 278 -18.89 5.06 -16.02
CA ASP A 278 -19.38 3.69 -16.20
C ASP A 278 -20.32 3.23 -15.06
N ILE A 279 -20.45 4.03 -14.00
CA ILE A 279 -21.38 3.73 -12.90
C ILE A 279 -22.77 4.26 -13.30
N PRO A 280 -23.75 3.38 -13.62
CA PRO A 280 -25.09 3.84 -13.94
C PRO A 280 -25.67 4.56 -12.74
N ALA A 281 -26.23 5.77 -12.96
CA ALA A 281 -26.95 6.49 -11.92
C ALA A 281 -28.00 5.54 -11.32
N GLN A 282 -27.88 5.26 -10.04
CA GLN A 282 -28.89 4.47 -9.35
C GLN A 282 -30.20 5.27 -9.34
N PRO A 283 -31.35 4.63 -9.66
CA PRO A 283 -32.64 5.29 -9.74
C PRO A 283 -33.14 5.84 -8.39
#